data_876bde122908bf96e1e3e644182e58cd
#
_entry.id   876bde122908bf96e1e3e644182e58cd
#
_cell.length_a   1.000
_cell.length_b   1.000
_cell.length_c   1.000
_cell.angle_alpha   90.00
_cell.angle_beta   90.00
_cell.angle_gamma   90.00
#
_symmetry.space_group_name_H-M   'P 1'
#
loop_
_entity.id
_entity.type
_entity.pdbx_description
1 polymer ?
#
loop_
_entity_poly.entity_id
_entity_poly.type
_entity_poly.pdbx_seq_one_letter_code
_entity_poly.pdbx_strand_id
1 'polypeptide(L)'
;MCKLRLLMAIGVLLLMRINIYAQESQKMYLSIDNLYDLIETNNKELKTAKTARNVAQQDYNVAQSNRLPDLNVSATVSYNGNATIMDRDFTNSMSAQTPHLGNSVMVNLYQPIYSGGAITGNINLAKSQSQMADIAIDNTRDNMKIAVISCYLNLFKCRNLLKVYDENIILTEKLIQNMHSSNEQGIVLKNDITRYELRLSTLKFDRTTIENNIKVLNYNICSHLSLNPSIEIIPDST
;
A
#
# COMPACT_ATOMS: atom_id res chain seq x y z
N MET A 1 25.13 -47.10 -11.00
CA MET A 1 24.41 -45.87 -11.41
C MET A 1 22.93 -45.84 -11.02
N CYS A 2 22.22 -46.96 -10.98
CA CYS A 2 20.77 -46.98 -10.64
C CYS A 2 20.47 -46.66 -9.16
N LYS A 3 21.28 -47.12 -8.19
CA LYS A 3 21.10 -46.87 -6.74
C LYS A 3 21.27 -45.40 -6.33
N LEU A 4 22.13 -44.65 -7.04
CA LEU A 4 22.37 -43.23 -6.76
C LEU A 4 21.20 -42.37 -7.25
N ARG A 5 20.56 -42.74 -8.36
CA ARG A 5 19.34 -42.07 -8.86
C ARG A 5 18.12 -42.31 -7.97
N LEU A 6 18.01 -43.49 -7.39
CA LEU A 6 16.94 -43.79 -6.43
C LEU A 6 17.09 -43.03 -5.11
N LEU A 7 18.31 -42.87 -4.61
CA LEU A 7 18.59 -42.05 -3.41
C LEU A 7 18.34 -40.59 -3.63
N MET A 8 18.66 -40.03 -4.81
CA MET A 8 18.32 -38.66 -5.14
C MET A 8 16.81 -38.45 -5.26
N ALA A 9 16.07 -39.40 -5.86
CA ALA A 9 14.61 -39.28 -5.96
C ALA A 9 13.92 -39.36 -4.59
N ILE A 10 14.41 -40.17 -3.66
CA ILE A 10 13.90 -40.24 -2.28
C ILE A 10 14.25 -38.96 -1.51
N GLY A 11 15.42 -38.37 -1.72
CA GLY A 11 15.83 -37.09 -1.11
C GLY A 11 14.97 -35.92 -1.59
N VAL A 12 14.59 -35.87 -2.87
CA VAL A 12 13.71 -34.84 -3.42
C VAL A 12 12.27 -35.01 -2.92
N LEU A 13 11.79 -36.26 -2.74
CA LEU A 13 10.46 -36.53 -2.17
C LEU A 13 10.38 -36.17 -0.66
N LEU A 14 11.49 -36.30 0.08
CA LEU A 14 11.57 -35.90 1.49
C LEU A 14 11.64 -34.37 1.67
N LEU A 15 12.24 -33.65 0.72
CA LEU A 15 12.26 -32.19 0.72
C LEU A 15 10.91 -31.56 0.32
N MET A 16 10.03 -32.29 -0.35
CA MET A 16 8.66 -31.86 -0.66
C MET A 16 7.66 -32.04 0.48
N ARG A 17 8.06 -32.51 1.65
CA ARG A 17 7.29 -32.34 2.89
C ARG A 17 7.41 -30.92 3.40
N ILE A 18 7.18 -29.93 2.53
CA ILE A 18 6.87 -28.57 2.94
C ILE A 18 5.56 -28.69 3.70
N ASN A 19 5.65 -28.50 5.00
CA ASN A 19 4.51 -28.38 5.87
C ASN A 19 3.59 -27.31 5.30
N ILE A 20 2.52 -27.72 4.63
CA ILE A 20 1.35 -26.89 4.45
C ILE A 20 0.75 -26.81 5.86
N TYR A 21 1.30 -25.90 6.68
CA TYR A 21 0.58 -25.42 7.84
C TYR A 21 -0.67 -24.78 7.24
N ALA A 22 -1.80 -25.43 7.38
CA ALA A 22 -3.08 -24.78 7.24
C ALA A 22 -3.00 -23.56 8.17
N GLN A 23 -2.96 -22.37 7.58
CA GLN A 23 -2.78 -21.12 8.30
C GLN A 23 -4.10 -20.92 9.06
N GLU A 24 -4.11 -21.37 10.31
CA GLU A 24 -5.24 -21.22 11.22
C GLU A 24 -5.51 -19.72 11.29
N SER A 25 -6.71 -19.31 10.91
CA SER A 25 -7.11 -17.90 10.93
C SER A 25 -7.01 -17.40 12.35
N GLN A 26 -5.99 -16.60 12.63
CA GLN A 26 -5.79 -16.00 13.95
C GLN A 26 -6.89 -14.98 14.19
N LYS A 27 -7.74 -15.21 15.20
CA LYS A 27 -8.81 -14.29 15.57
C LYS A 27 -8.24 -13.14 16.41
N MET A 28 -8.56 -11.91 16.01
CA MET A 28 -8.13 -10.70 16.70
C MET A 28 -9.37 -9.88 17.11
N TYR A 29 -9.57 -9.73 18.40
CA TYR A 29 -10.61 -8.85 18.96
C TYR A 29 -10.08 -7.42 18.96
N LEU A 30 -10.80 -6.51 18.33
CA LEU A 30 -10.40 -5.11 18.20
C LEU A 30 -11.51 -4.21 18.72
N SER A 31 -11.15 -3.30 19.63
CA SER A 31 -11.94 -2.15 20.01
C SER A 31 -11.63 -0.96 19.10
N ILE A 32 -12.47 0.07 19.14
CA ILE A 32 -12.27 1.32 18.37
C ILE A 32 -10.97 2.02 18.79
N ASP A 33 -10.66 2.02 20.08
CA ASP A 33 -9.44 2.67 20.61
C ASP A 33 -8.18 1.96 20.11
N ASN A 34 -8.16 0.62 20.12
CA ASN A 34 -7.05 -0.16 19.57
C ASN A 34 -6.87 0.04 18.07
N LEU A 35 -7.96 0.34 17.32
CA LEU A 35 -7.86 0.69 15.91
C LEU A 35 -7.10 2.00 15.70
N TYR A 36 -7.36 3.02 16.53
CA TYR A 36 -6.63 4.29 16.43
C TYR A 36 -5.13 4.13 16.65
N ASP A 37 -4.73 3.35 17.65
CA ASP A 37 -3.33 3.06 17.94
C ASP A 37 -2.65 2.32 16.77
N LEU A 38 -3.35 1.35 16.18
CA LEU A 38 -2.83 0.61 15.02
C LEU A 38 -2.71 1.49 13.77
N ILE A 39 -3.61 2.44 13.55
CA ILE A 39 -3.50 3.41 12.45
C ILE A 39 -2.23 4.24 12.62
N GLU A 40 -1.99 4.79 13.82
CA GLU A 40 -0.82 5.65 14.08
C GLU A 40 0.52 4.90 13.93
N THR A 41 0.56 3.63 14.30
CA THR A 41 1.79 2.84 14.32
C THR A 41 2.08 2.11 13.01
N ASN A 42 1.05 1.56 12.38
CA ASN A 42 1.24 0.60 11.28
C ASN A 42 0.85 1.15 9.91
N ASN A 43 -0.04 2.15 9.82
CA ASN A 43 -0.55 2.60 8.54
C ASN A 43 0.57 3.14 7.63
N LYS A 44 0.64 2.58 6.42
CA LYS A 44 1.69 2.92 5.44
C LYS A 44 1.49 4.31 4.84
N GLU A 45 0.24 4.73 4.62
CA GLU A 45 -0.06 6.04 4.06
C GLU A 45 0.34 7.14 5.03
N LEU A 46 0.08 6.96 6.32
CA LEU A 46 0.52 7.89 7.35
C LEU A 46 2.06 7.94 7.47
N LYS A 47 2.74 6.80 7.34
CA LYS A 47 4.22 6.76 7.28
C LYS A 47 4.75 7.50 6.05
N THR A 48 4.10 7.34 4.91
CA THR A 48 4.46 8.05 3.67
C THR A 48 4.26 9.56 3.84
N ALA A 49 3.16 10.01 4.41
CA ALA A 49 2.92 11.43 4.69
C ALA A 49 3.98 12.02 5.65
N LYS A 50 4.34 11.29 6.72
CA LYS A 50 5.43 11.67 7.64
C LYS A 50 6.79 11.78 6.92
N THR A 51 7.07 10.88 5.98
CA THR A 51 8.29 10.93 5.17
C THR A 51 8.27 12.12 4.19
N ALA A 52 7.15 12.38 3.53
CA ALA A 52 6.97 13.53 2.64
C ALA A 52 7.18 14.86 3.39
N ARG A 53 6.68 14.94 4.62
CA ARG A 53 6.95 16.10 5.50
C ARG A 53 8.44 16.29 5.78
N ASN A 54 9.17 15.21 6.05
CA ASN A 54 10.60 15.29 6.28
C ASN A 54 11.33 15.77 5.01
N VAL A 55 10.92 15.31 3.82
CA VAL A 55 11.45 15.82 2.53
C VAL A 55 11.20 17.33 2.41
N ALA A 56 9.97 17.78 2.60
CA ALA A 56 9.64 19.21 2.50
C ALA A 56 10.42 20.07 3.51
N GLN A 57 10.72 19.53 4.71
CA GLN A 57 11.57 20.20 5.67
C GLN A 57 13.04 20.30 5.19
N GLN A 58 13.56 19.25 4.53
CA GLN A 58 14.90 19.28 3.96
C GLN A 58 14.97 20.26 2.76
N ASP A 59 13.93 20.29 1.93
CA ASP A 59 13.83 21.26 0.83
C ASP A 59 13.85 22.72 1.35
N TYR A 60 13.19 22.96 2.49
CA TYR A 60 13.30 24.26 3.16
C TYR A 60 14.73 24.55 3.61
N ASN A 61 15.44 23.56 4.18
CA ASN A 61 16.85 23.72 4.58
C ASN A 61 17.75 23.97 3.36
N VAL A 62 17.52 23.27 2.25
CA VAL A 62 18.20 23.48 0.97
C VAL A 62 17.91 24.90 0.44
N ALA A 63 16.66 25.35 0.48
CA ALA A 63 16.33 26.72 0.08
C ALA A 63 17.08 27.79 0.94
N GLN A 64 17.25 27.51 2.23
CA GLN A 64 18.04 28.39 3.11
C GLN A 64 19.54 28.38 2.75
N SER A 65 20.09 27.23 2.36
CA SER A 65 21.51 27.11 1.99
C SER A 65 21.86 27.92 0.72
N ASN A 66 20.89 28.28 -0.12
CA ASN A 66 21.11 29.19 -1.26
C ASN A 66 21.55 30.60 -0.87
N ARG A 67 21.56 30.92 0.42
CA ARG A 67 22.18 32.15 0.96
C ARG A 67 23.68 31.99 1.22
N LEU A 68 24.18 30.77 1.26
CA LEU A 68 25.58 30.49 1.52
C LEU A 68 26.38 30.49 0.22
N PRO A 69 27.73 30.66 0.31
CA PRO A 69 28.60 30.51 -0.85
C PRO A 69 28.56 29.08 -1.39
N ASP A 70 28.53 28.95 -2.71
CA ASP A 70 28.71 27.66 -3.39
C ASP A 70 30.18 27.49 -3.78
N LEU A 71 30.80 26.42 -3.29
CA LEU A 71 32.17 26.07 -3.56
C LEU A 71 32.22 24.81 -4.43
N ASN A 72 32.72 24.99 -5.67
CA ASN A 72 32.88 23.91 -6.63
C ASN A 72 34.36 23.67 -6.92
N VAL A 73 34.82 22.44 -6.73
CA VAL A 73 36.18 22.00 -7.08
C VAL A 73 36.07 21.03 -8.23
N SER A 74 36.70 21.34 -9.35
CA SER A 74 36.77 20.47 -10.52
C SER A 74 38.19 20.15 -10.88
N ALA A 75 38.47 18.87 -11.24
CA ALA A 75 39.73 18.40 -11.78
C ALA A 75 39.44 17.70 -13.11
N THR A 76 40.09 18.16 -14.16
CA THR A 76 39.93 17.62 -15.48
C THR A 76 41.26 17.10 -15.98
N VAL A 77 41.25 15.86 -16.47
CA VAL A 77 42.41 15.28 -17.22
C VAL A 77 41.94 15.03 -18.63
N SER A 78 42.67 15.55 -19.62
CA SER A 78 42.33 15.36 -21.02
C SER A 78 43.53 14.76 -21.78
N TYR A 79 43.25 13.92 -22.75
CA TYR A 79 44.23 13.46 -23.72
C TYR A 79 43.96 14.15 -25.05
N ASN A 80 44.92 14.94 -25.56
CA ASN A 80 44.78 15.68 -26.77
C ASN A 80 45.60 14.98 -27.90
N GLY A 81 45.01 14.80 -29.07
CA GLY A 81 45.72 14.38 -30.25
C GLY A 81 46.55 15.53 -30.86
N ASN A 82 47.35 15.23 -31.85
CA ASN A 82 48.06 16.28 -32.62
C ASN A 82 47.06 17.21 -33.32
N ALA A 83 47.28 18.50 -33.28
CA ALA A 83 46.46 19.46 -34.00
C ALA A 83 46.87 19.50 -35.47
N THR A 84 45.90 19.47 -36.38
CA THR A 84 46.12 19.72 -37.79
C THR A 84 45.61 21.12 -38.11
N ILE A 85 46.53 21.99 -38.51
CA ILE A 85 46.23 23.35 -38.94
C ILE A 85 46.09 23.33 -40.47
N MET A 86 44.95 23.79 -40.99
CA MET A 86 44.69 23.86 -42.43
C MET A 86 44.53 25.33 -42.82
N ASP A 87 45.00 25.64 -44.07
CA ASP A 87 44.73 26.93 -44.68
C ASP A 87 43.22 27.11 -44.91
N ARG A 88 42.80 28.36 -45.08
CA ARG A 88 41.40 28.71 -45.30
C ARG A 88 40.74 27.98 -46.45
N ASP A 89 41.54 27.61 -47.44
CA ASP A 89 41.13 26.92 -48.70
C ASP A 89 41.28 25.38 -48.61
N PHE A 90 41.62 24.84 -47.40
CA PHE A 90 41.85 23.42 -47.16
C PHE A 90 42.90 22.75 -48.04
N THR A 91 43.76 23.54 -48.75
CA THR A 91 44.74 23.05 -49.68
C THR A 91 46.02 22.60 -49.00
N ASN A 92 46.47 23.25 -47.95
CA ASN A 92 47.65 22.89 -47.18
C ASN A 92 47.34 22.51 -45.77
N SER A 93 47.91 21.43 -45.24
CA SER A 93 47.77 21.02 -43.85
C SER A 93 49.17 20.90 -43.22
N MET A 94 49.31 21.46 -42.02
CA MET A 94 50.52 21.34 -41.21
C MET A 94 50.14 20.67 -39.88
N SER A 95 50.81 19.59 -39.49
CA SER A 95 50.63 18.95 -38.20
C SER A 95 51.45 19.71 -37.16
N ALA A 96 50.75 20.23 -36.12
CA ALA A 96 51.36 20.83 -34.94
C ALA A 96 51.38 19.81 -33.80
N GLN A 97 52.55 19.55 -33.24
CA GLN A 97 52.65 18.72 -32.01
C GLN A 97 52.10 19.50 -30.83
N THR A 98 51.06 18.95 -30.17
CA THR A 98 50.48 19.49 -28.96
C THR A 98 50.78 18.59 -27.78
N PRO A 99 50.87 19.11 -26.55
CA PRO A 99 51.00 18.28 -25.37
C PRO A 99 49.81 17.28 -25.27
N HIS A 100 50.14 15.97 -25.26
CA HIS A 100 49.12 14.92 -25.26
C HIS A 100 48.36 14.82 -23.96
N LEU A 101 48.92 15.24 -22.83
CA LEU A 101 48.30 15.27 -21.53
C LEU A 101 48.00 16.71 -21.11
N GLY A 102 46.70 17.00 -20.96
CA GLY A 102 46.22 18.22 -20.34
C GLY A 102 45.69 17.90 -18.95
N ASN A 103 46.03 18.72 -17.97
CA ASN A 103 45.46 18.66 -16.67
C ASN A 103 45.06 20.06 -16.21
N SER A 104 43.93 20.18 -15.54
CA SER A 104 43.51 21.42 -14.91
C SER A 104 42.82 21.11 -13.61
N VAL A 105 43.09 21.92 -12.60
CA VAL A 105 42.34 21.96 -11.32
C VAL A 105 41.79 23.35 -11.19
N MET A 106 40.48 23.44 -10.94
CA MET A 106 39.78 24.69 -10.78
C MET A 106 38.96 24.69 -9.51
N VAL A 107 39.06 25.78 -8.79
CA VAL A 107 38.24 26.04 -7.58
C VAL A 107 37.39 27.28 -7.86
N ASN A 108 36.07 27.12 -7.85
CA ASN A 108 35.14 28.21 -8.09
C ASN A 108 34.34 28.46 -6.80
N LEU A 109 34.31 29.69 -6.36
CA LEU A 109 33.47 30.17 -5.27
C LEU A 109 32.46 31.16 -5.83
N TYR A 110 31.18 30.85 -5.66
CA TYR A 110 30.09 31.72 -6.10
C TYR A 110 29.23 32.13 -4.91
N GLN A 111 29.12 33.44 -4.68
CA GLN A 111 28.28 34.01 -3.61
C GLN A 111 27.31 35.02 -4.20
N PRO A 112 25.99 34.73 -4.25
CA PRO A 112 25.02 35.77 -4.63
C PRO A 112 24.90 36.82 -3.52
N ILE A 113 25.22 38.07 -3.83
CA ILE A 113 25.08 39.20 -2.88
C ILE A 113 23.66 39.75 -2.92
N TYR A 114 23.09 39.86 -4.12
CA TYR A 114 21.72 40.33 -4.32
C TYR A 114 21.09 39.71 -5.56
N SER A 115 19.87 39.20 -5.40
CA SER A 115 19.11 38.52 -6.46
C SER A 115 17.66 39.07 -6.58
N GLY A 116 17.45 40.36 -6.28
CA GLY A 116 16.15 40.97 -6.43
C GLY A 116 15.05 40.36 -5.53
N GLY A 117 15.42 39.74 -4.41
CA GLY A 117 14.48 39.07 -3.51
C GLY A 117 14.13 37.63 -3.87
N ALA A 118 14.65 37.10 -4.99
CA ALA A 118 14.34 35.71 -5.46
C ALA A 118 14.68 34.67 -4.42
N ILE A 119 15.86 34.73 -3.77
CA ILE A 119 16.28 33.79 -2.74
C ILE A 119 15.31 33.80 -1.56
N THR A 120 14.94 35.02 -1.08
CA THR A 120 14.00 35.16 0.04
C THR A 120 12.61 34.66 -0.34
N GLY A 121 12.14 34.93 -1.56
CA GLY A 121 10.89 34.38 -2.09
C GLY A 121 10.87 32.88 -2.13
N ASN A 122 11.94 32.22 -2.60
CA ASN A 122 12.08 30.78 -2.65
C ASN A 122 12.10 30.16 -1.24
N ILE A 123 12.78 30.79 -0.28
CA ILE A 123 12.78 30.33 1.12
C ILE A 123 11.36 30.39 1.71
N ASN A 124 10.63 31.47 1.48
CA ASN A 124 9.25 31.61 1.96
C ASN A 124 8.32 30.59 1.30
N LEU A 125 8.50 30.33 0.01
CA LEU A 125 7.76 29.28 -0.69
C LEU A 125 8.03 27.91 -0.08
N ALA A 126 9.30 27.53 0.08
CA ALA A 126 9.68 26.25 0.68
C ALA A 126 9.20 26.12 2.13
N LYS A 127 9.21 27.22 2.91
CA LYS A 127 8.62 27.26 4.25
C LYS A 127 7.12 26.95 4.23
N SER A 128 6.38 27.59 3.32
CA SER A 128 4.94 27.34 3.18
C SER A 128 4.65 25.91 2.74
N GLN A 129 5.47 25.34 1.85
CA GLN A 129 5.37 23.95 1.44
C GLN A 129 5.61 22.97 2.60
N SER A 130 6.58 23.26 3.48
CA SER A 130 6.82 22.48 4.71
C SER A 130 5.61 22.53 5.64
N GLN A 131 5.01 23.72 5.83
CA GLN A 131 3.78 23.87 6.63
C GLN A 131 2.59 23.13 6.01
N MET A 132 2.45 23.16 4.69
CA MET A 132 1.42 22.36 4.00
C MET A 132 1.62 20.85 4.22
N ALA A 133 2.87 20.38 4.23
CA ALA A 133 3.18 18.99 4.49
C ALA A 133 2.86 18.55 5.94
N ASP A 134 3.01 19.45 6.92
CA ASP A 134 2.56 19.20 8.30
C ASP A 134 1.04 19.02 8.36
N ILE A 135 0.27 19.90 7.73
CA ILE A 135 -1.20 19.80 7.67
C ILE A 135 -1.65 18.54 6.90
N ALA A 136 -0.90 18.14 5.86
CA ALA A 136 -1.19 16.94 5.09
C ALA A 136 -1.11 15.66 5.91
N ILE A 137 -0.25 15.60 6.95
CA ILE A 137 -0.21 14.47 7.89
C ILE A 137 -1.53 14.34 8.64
N ASP A 138 -2.04 15.46 9.20
CA ASP A 138 -3.28 15.47 9.98
C ASP A 138 -4.47 15.10 9.10
N ASN A 139 -4.54 15.65 7.89
CA ASN A 139 -5.58 15.28 6.92
C ASN A 139 -5.53 13.79 6.54
N THR A 140 -4.32 13.25 6.30
CA THR A 140 -4.15 11.82 6.02
C THR A 140 -4.59 10.96 7.20
N ARG A 141 -4.23 11.35 8.43
CA ARG A 141 -4.64 10.68 9.66
C ARG A 141 -6.16 10.62 9.79
N ASP A 142 -6.84 11.73 9.61
CA ASP A 142 -8.29 11.82 9.77
C ASP A 142 -9.01 11.02 8.69
N ASN A 143 -8.54 11.08 7.44
CA ASN A 143 -9.09 10.27 6.34
C ASN A 143 -8.93 8.77 6.61
N MET A 144 -7.78 8.34 7.13
CA MET A 144 -7.55 6.94 7.49
C MET A 144 -8.45 6.50 8.64
N LYS A 145 -8.62 7.33 9.68
CA LYS A 145 -9.57 7.05 10.76
C LYS A 145 -10.98 6.84 10.24
N ILE A 146 -11.46 7.74 9.39
CA ILE A 146 -12.80 7.64 8.79
C ILE A 146 -12.94 6.36 7.97
N ALA A 147 -11.97 6.05 7.11
CA ALA A 147 -12.00 4.87 6.26
C ALA A 147 -12.03 3.57 7.08
N VAL A 148 -11.15 3.44 8.07
CA VAL A 148 -11.04 2.24 8.90
C VAL A 148 -12.28 2.06 9.79
N ILE A 149 -12.78 3.14 10.42
CA ILE A 149 -14.00 3.08 11.24
C ILE A 149 -15.20 2.71 10.38
N SER A 150 -15.34 3.28 9.20
CA SER A 150 -16.44 2.93 8.29
C SER A 150 -16.41 1.44 7.94
N CYS A 151 -15.24 0.88 7.60
CA CYS A 151 -15.09 -0.55 7.34
C CYS A 151 -15.42 -1.40 8.59
N TYR A 152 -14.97 -0.96 9.76
CA TYR A 152 -15.20 -1.65 11.04
C TYR A 152 -16.68 -1.71 11.41
N LEU A 153 -17.40 -0.58 11.34
CA LEU A 153 -18.83 -0.52 11.61
C LEU A 153 -19.65 -1.35 10.61
N ASN A 154 -19.25 -1.33 9.33
CA ASN A 154 -19.87 -2.18 8.33
C ASN A 154 -19.60 -3.66 8.59
N LEU A 155 -18.38 -4.02 9.04
CA LEU A 155 -18.06 -5.39 9.44
C LEU A 155 -18.92 -5.84 10.63
N PHE A 156 -19.07 -5.01 11.65
CA PHE A 156 -19.95 -5.26 12.80
C PHE A 156 -21.40 -5.48 12.35
N LYS A 157 -21.93 -4.58 11.51
CA LYS A 157 -23.27 -4.69 10.93
C LYS A 157 -23.45 -6.00 10.15
N CYS A 158 -22.52 -6.34 9.27
CA CYS A 158 -22.60 -7.56 8.45
C CYS A 158 -22.54 -8.83 9.31
N ARG A 159 -21.74 -8.86 10.38
CA ARG A 159 -21.71 -9.99 11.32
C ARG A 159 -23.02 -10.19 12.07
N ASN A 160 -23.65 -9.11 12.52
CA ASN A 160 -24.97 -9.19 13.16
C ASN A 160 -26.05 -9.60 12.17
N LEU A 161 -25.98 -9.07 10.93
CA LEU A 161 -26.92 -9.45 9.87
C LEU A 161 -26.78 -10.92 9.49
N LEU A 162 -25.55 -11.46 9.45
CA LEU A 162 -25.31 -12.88 9.21
C LEU A 162 -26.05 -13.77 10.23
N LYS A 163 -26.00 -13.43 11.53
CA LYS A 163 -26.75 -14.16 12.57
C LYS A 163 -28.25 -14.14 12.30
N VAL A 164 -28.79 -12.99 11.91
CA VAL A 164 -30.22 -12.87 11.58
C VAL A 164 -30.59 -13.76 10.38
N TYR A 165 -29.76 -13.83 9.35
CA TYR A 165 -29.99 -14.73 8.22
C TYR A 165 -29.91 -16.20 8.64
N ASP A 166 -28.94 -16.58 9.47
CA ASP A 166 -28.82 -17.96 10.00
C ASP A 166 -30.09 -18.37 10.77
N GLU A 167 -30.60 -17.51 11.64
CA GLU A 167 -31.85 -17.75 12.37
C GLU A 167 -33.06 -17.86 11.43
N ASN A 168 -33.18 -16.97 10.45
CA ASN A 168 -34.29 -17.00 9.48
C ASN A 168 -34.24 -18.25 8.59
N ILE A 169 -33.07 -18.73 8.21
CA ILE A 169 -32.88 -19.98 7.46
C ILE A 169 -33.40 -21.14 8.31
N ILE A 170 -32.98 -21.26 9.58
CA ILE A 170 -33.43 -22.32 10.49
C ILE A 170 -34.96 -22.31 10.66
N LEU A 171 -35.55 -21.13 10.85
CA LEU A 171 -37.00 -20.97 11.00
C LEU A 171 -37.73 -21.36 9.71
N THR A 172 -37.22 -20.96 8.55
CA THR A 172 -37.84 -21.28 7.24
C THR A 172 -37.74 -22.77 6.95
N GLU A 173 -36.63 -23.43 7.27
CA GLU A 173 -36.47 -24.89 7.12
C GLU A 173 -37.47 -25.66 7.98
N LYS A 174 -37.65 -25.26 9.25
CA LYS A 174 -38.66 -25.85 10.12
C LYS A 174 -40.09 -25.64 9.59
N LEU A 175 -40.39 -24.44 9.07
CA LEU A 175 -41.69 -24.15 8.49
C LEU A 175 -41.97 -25.03 7.25
N ILE A 176 -41.02 -25.17 6.34
CA ILE A 176 -41.13 -26.05 5.18
C ILE A 176 -41.38 -27.50 5.62
N GLN A 177 -40.66 -28.00 6.63
CA GLN A 177 -40.87 -29.34 7.16
C GLN A 177 -42.31 -29.53 7.70
N ASN A 178 -42.83 -28.57 8.42
CA ASN A 178 -44.23 -28.60 8.91
C ASN A 178 -45.22 -28.53 7.75
N MET A 179 -44.94 -27.74 6.71
CA MET A 179 -45.81 -27.63 5.53
C MET A 179 -45.84 -28.94 4.74
N HIS A 180 -44.74 -29.70 4.67
CA HIS A 180 -44.76 -31.03 4.06
C HIS A 180 -45.69 -31.99 4.81
N SER A 181 -45.59 -32.04 6.14
CA SER A 181 -46.50 -32.86 6.96
C SER A 181 -47.97 -32.45 6.84
N SER A 182 -48.25 -31.17 6.70
CA SER A 182 -49.60 -30.65 6.47
C SER A 182 -50.08 -30.91 5.04
N ASN A 183 -49.21 -30.96 4.05
CA ASN A 183 -49.57 -31.31 2.66
C ASN A 183 -49.97 -32.80 2.56
N GLU A 184 -49.34 -33.69 3.29
CA GLU A 184 -49.68 -35.10 3.35
C GLU A 184 -51.12 -35.27 3.90
N GLN A 185 -51.57 -34.34 4.74
CA GLN A 185 -52.94 -34.29 5.28
C GLN A 185 -53.91 -33.52 4.38
N GLY A 186 -53.46 -33.00 3.27
CA GLY A 186 -54.29 -32.25 2.33
C GLY A 186 -54.61 -30.81 2.73
N ILE A 187 -53.95 -30.27 3.79
CA ILE A 187 -54.24 -28.94 4.36
C ILE A 187 -53.49 -27.83 3.60
N VAL A 188 -52.26 -28.12 3.12
CA VAL A 188 -51.39 -27.15 2.45
C VAL A 188 -51.19 -27.55 0.98
N LEU A 189 -51.20 -26.58 0.07
CA LEU A 189 -50.94 -26.83 -1.35
C LEU A 189 -49.43 -26.97 -1.63
N LYS A 190 -49.10 -27.88 -2.55
CA LYS A 190 -47.70 -28.10 -2.99
C LYS A 190 -47.07 -26.81 -3.51
N ASN A 191 -47.83 -25.95 -4.14
CA ASN A 191 -47.36 -24.67 -4.70
C ASN A 191 -46.90 -23.70 -3.61
N ASP A 192 -47.53 -23.75 -2.43
CA ASP A 192 -47.11 -22.92 -1.27
C ASP A 192 -45.77 -23.42 -0.69
N ILE A 193 -45.56 -24.73 -0.65
CA ILE A 193 -44.27 -25.30 -0.25
C ILE A 193 -43.16 -24.81 -1.19
N THR A 194 -43.34 -24.93 -2.51
CA THR A 194 -42.36 -24.47 -3.49
C THR A 194 -42.03 -22.98 -3.35
N ARG A 195 -43.02 -22.15 -2.99
CA ARG A 195 -42.79 -20.72 -2.71
C ARG A 195 -41.84 -20.51 -1.50
N TYR A 196 -42.02 -21.28 -0.46
CA TYR A 196 -41.14 -21.20 0.72
C TYR A 196 -39.75 -21.81 0.47
N GLU A 197 -39.65 -22.85 -0.34
CA GLU A 197 -38.37 -23.41 -0.80
C GLU A 197 -37.58 -22.39 -1.64
N LEU A 198 -38.25 -21.64 -2.51
CA LEU A 198 -37.65 -20.54 -3.25
C LEU A 198 -37.16 -19.42 -2.32
N ARG A 199 -37.98 -19.06 -1.29
CA ARG A 199 -37.58 -18.08 -0.30
C ARG A 199 -36.36 -18.57 0.51
N LEU A 200 -36.32 -19.83 0.90
CA LEU A 200 -35.14 -20.43 1.57
C LEU A 200 -33.87 -20.32 0.70
N SER A 201 -33.99 -20.59 -0.59
CA SER A 201 -32.88 -20.45 -1.54
C SER A 201 -32.39 -19.01 -1.62
N THR A 202 -33.30 -18.04 -1.63
CA THR A 202 -32.97 -16.61 -1.60
C THR A 202 -32.23 -16.23 -0.30
N LEU A 203 -32.72 -16.68 0.86
CA LEU A 203 -32.06 -16.44 2.15
C LEU A 203 -30.63 -17.01 2.19
N LYS A 204 -30.44 -18.22 1.66
CA LYS A 204 -29.11 -18.85 1.57
C LYS A 204 -28.16 -18.10 0.63
N PHE A 205 -28.70 -17.58 -0.48
CA PHE A 205 -27.93 -16.73 -1.40
C PHE A 205 -27.50 -15.42 -0.74
N ASP A 206 -28.45 -14.72 -0.08
CA ASP A 206 -28.17 -13.46 0.63
C ASP A 206 -27.18 -13.67 1.76
N ARG A 207 -27.30 -14.76 2.52
CA ARG A 207 -26.34 -15.17 3.55
C ARG A 207 -24.94 -15.30 2.99
N THR A 208 -24.79 -15.99 1.85
CA THR A 208 -23.47 -16.17 1.19
C THR A 208 -22.90 -14.82 0.73
N THR A 209 -23.74 -13.94 0.22
CA THR A 209 -23.35 -12.58 -0.18
C THR A 209 -22.80 -11.78 1.01
N ILE A 210 -23.47 -11.84 2.17
CA ILE A 210 -23.03 -11.17 3.40
C ILE A 210 -21.71 -11.78 3.90
N GLU A 211 -21.56 -13.10 3.86
CA GLU A 211 -20.33 -13.78 4.23
C GLU A 211 -19.14 -13.33 3.37
N ASN A 212 -19.34 -13.17 2.07
CA ASN A 212 -18.33 -12.63 1.18
C ASN A 212 -18.02 -11.15 1.47
N ASN A 213 -19.03 -10.34 1.78
CA ASN A 213 -18.83 -8.95 2.19
C ASN A 213 -17.99 -8.85 3.47
N ILE A 214 -18.22 -9.73 4.46
CA ILE A 214 -17.43 -9.82 5.68
C ILE A 214 -15.94 -10.07 5.33
N LYS A 215 -15.66 -11.01 4.42
CA LYS A 215 -14.28 -11.30 3.99
C LYS A 215 -13.61 -10.09 3.34
N VAL A 216 -14.33 -9.37 2.47
CA VAL A 216 -13.83 -8.16 1.80
C VAL A 216 -13.57 -7.04 2.81
N LEU A 217 -14.50 -6.79 3.74
CA LEU A 217 -14.34 -5.77 4.77
C LEU A 217 -13.17 -6.09 5.70
N ASN A 218 -13.03 -7.36 6.10
CA ASN A 218 -11.89 -7.83 6.89
C ASN A 218 -10.57 -7.58 6.18
N TYR A 219 -10.49 -7.94 4.89
CA TYR A 219 -9.30 -7.69 4.07
C TYR A 219 -8.96 -6.20 3.99
N ASN A 220 -9.96 -5.34 3.79
CA ASN A 220 -9.77 -3.89 3.71
C ASN A 220 -9.21 -3.33 5.03
N ILE A 221 -9.75 -3.74 6.17
CA ILE A 221 -9.25 -3.31 7.48
C ILE A 221 -7.80 -3.79 7.67
N CYS A 222 -7.51 -5.07 7.40
CA CYS A 222 -6.15 -5.61 7.48
C CYS A 222 -5.18 -4.84 6.57
N SER A 223 -5.62 -4.47 5.36
CA SER A 223 -4.83 -3.70 4.41
C SER A 223 -4.50 -2.29 4.95
N HIS A 224 -5.49 -1.57 5.43
CA HIS A 224 -5.30 -0.22 6.01
C HIS A 224 -4.43 -0.24 7.27
N LEU A 225 -4.55 -1.28 8.09
CA LEU A 225 -3.74 -1.46 9.29
C LEU A 225 -2.40 -2.15 9.04
N SER A 226 -2.10 -2.54 7.80
CA SER A 226 -0.91 -3.31 7.42
C SER A 226 -0.73 -4.60 8.25
N LEU A 227 -1.85 -5.24 8.57
CA LEU A 227 -1.90 -6.55 9.24
C LEU A 227 -1.87 -7.68 8.21
N ASN A 228 -1.57 -8.90 8.68
CA ASN A 228 -1.65 -10.09 7.82
C ASN A 228 -3.12 -10.32 7.40
N PRO A 229 -3.42 -10.47 6.10
CA PRO A 229 -4.79 -10.71 5.60
C PRO A 229 -5.46 -11.97 6.15
N SER A 230 -4.68 -12.91 6.70
CA SER A 230 -5.20 -14.15 7.31
C SER A 230 -5.80 -13.93 8.71
N ILE A 231 -5.65 -12.74 9.28
CA ILE A 231 -6.23 -12.41 10.58
C ILE A 231 -7.71 -12.13 10.41
N GLU A 232 -8.54 -12.82 11.18
CA GLU A 232 -9.98 -12.55 11.27
C GLU A 232 -10.25 -11.51 12.37
N ILE A 233 -10.68 -10.33 11.96
CA ILE A 233 -11.03 -9.24 12.89
C ILE A 233 -12.43 -9.49 13.43
N ILE A 234 -12.53 -9.51 14.77
CA ILE A 234 -13.80 -9.62 15.49
C ILE A 234 -14.02 -8.27 16.17
N PRO A 235 -15.02 -7.50 15.72
CA PRO A 235 -15.40 -6.27 16.39
C PRO A 235 -15.86 -6.54 17.83
N ASP A 236 -15.35 -5.75 18.77
CA ASP A 236 -15.85 -5.79 20.14
C ASP A 236 -17.23 -5.13 20.19
N SER A 237 -18.13 -5.73 20.97
CA SER A 237 -19.52 -5.28 21.09
C SER A 237 -19.74 -4.25 22.21
N THR A 238 -18.64 -3.76 22.82
CA THR A 238 -18.69 -2.73 23.89
C THR A 238 -18.57 -1.32 23.33
#